data_8260bb9a8193749cf8662d8ee26c2b33
#
_entry.id   8260bb9a8193749cf8662d8ee26c2b33
#
_cell.length_a   1.000
_cell.length_b   1.000
_cell.length_c   1.000
_cell.angle_alpha   90.00
_cell.angle_beta   90.00
_cell.angle_gamma   90.00
#
_symmetry.space_group_name_H-M   'P 1'
#
loop_
_entity.id
_entity.type
_entity.pdbx_description
1 polymer ?
#
loop_
_entity_poly.entity_id
_entity_poly.type
_entity_poly.pdbx_seq_one_letter_code
_entity_poly.pdbx_strand_id
1 'polypeptide(L)'
;IGKALVHSNNPIKIGIILTPDYNPFVLELLEGIQTAQKEFSAFGLEVITKMMTTLEPAEQLSIINELVDMNVSGMAVFPLDDPQIFSRVNHLIENQMAVITFNSRVEGIHHLSFIGQDHYKGGRTAAGLLNKICPPGTQVGVIISSRNLSCHQDRLSGFQDKLAEVDSNFKILD
;
A
#
# COMPACT_ATOMS: atom_id res chain seq x y z
N ILE A 1 22.43 17.69 0.10
CA ILE A 1 21.33 18.10 -0.79
C ILE A 1 20.24 18.71 0.09
N GLY A 2 20.45 19.90 0.59
CA GLY A 2 19.48 20.61 1.42
C GLY A 2 19.23 21.97 0.85
N LYS A 3 18.20 22.13 0.02
CA LYS A 3 17.55 23.43 -0.09
C LYS A 3 16.66 23.56 1.14
N ALA A 4 16.91 24.63 1.91
CA ALA A 4 16.12 24.99 3.06
C ALA A 4 14.63 24.87 2.72
N LEU A 5 13.91 24.07 3.47
CA LEU A 5 12.46 24.15 3.54
C LEU A 5 12.17 25.56 4.04
N VAL A 6 11.70 26.41 3.14
CA VAL A 6 11.31 27.78 3.46
C VAL A 6 10.23 27.67 4.52
N HIS A 7 10.37 28.36 5.64
CA HIS A 7 9.30 28.53 6.61
C HIS A 7 8.11 29.16 5.89
N SER A 8 7.21 28.31 5.40
CA SER A 8 5.92 28.75 4.88
C SER A 8 5.05 29.11 6.08
N ASN A 9 4.45 30.29 6.05
CA ASN A 9 3.47 30.69 7.06
C ASN A 9 2.19 29.83 7.03
N ASN A 10 2.05 28.97 6.00
CA ASN A 10 0.98 27.99 5.88
C ASN A 10 1.56 26.59 6.08
N PRO A 11 1.00 25.78 6.99
CA PRO A 11 1.43 24.41 7.17
C PRO A 11 1.18 23.60 5.89
N ILE A 12 2.14 22.72 5.53
CA ILE A 12 1.96 21.74 4.49
C ILE A 12 1.20 20.56 5.11
N LYS A 13 -0.05 20.36 4.69
CA LYS A 13 -0.88 19.25 5.17
C LYS A 13 -0.74 18.04 4.27
N ILE A 14 -0.42 16.90 4.85
CA ILE A 14 -0.36 15.61 4.14
C ILE A 14 -1.42 14.67 4.70
N GLY A 15 -2.30 14.19 3.83
CA GLY A 15 -3.26 13.14 4.18
C GLY A 15 -2.64 11.77 4.00
N ILE A 16 -2.79 10.87 4.97
CA ILE A 16 -2.34 9.48 4.87
C ILE A 16 -3.51 8.55 5.15
N ILE A 17 -3.74 7.59 4.24
CA ILE A 17 -4.80 6.60 4.37
C ILE A 17 -4.18 5.24 4.61
N LEU A 18 -4.49 4.64 5.76
CA LEU A 18 -4.06 3.31 6.17
C LEU A 18 -5.23 2.32 6.10
N THR A 19 -4.92 1.06 5.87
CA THR A 19 -5.86 -0.06 6.08
C THR A 19 -6.12 -0.29 7.57
N PRO A 20 -7.09 -1.16 7.95
CA PRO A 20 -7.42 -1.38 9.36
C PRO A 20 -6.23 -1.85 10.21
N ASP A 21 -6.21 -1.47 11.49
CA ASP A 21 -5.10 -1.65 12.44
C ASP A 21 -4.99 -3.04 13.08
N TYR A 22 -5.88 -3.97 12.75
CA TYR A 22 -5.77 -5.36 13.21
C TYR A 22 -4.53 -6.09 12.66
N ASN A 23 -3.80 -5.46 11.73
CA ASN A 23 -2.56 -5.97 11.20
C ASN A 23 -1.36 -5.25 11.86
N PRO A 24 -0.47 -5.94 12.58
CA PRO A 24 0.71 -5.32 13.21
C PRO A 24 1.58 -4.50 12.25
N PHE A 25 1.64 -4.88 10.98
CA PHE A 25 2.33 -4.09 9.94
C PHE A 25 1.80 -2.65 9.83
N VAL A 26 0.48 -2.46 9.99
CA VAL A 26 -0.13 -1.12 9.93
C VAL A 26 0.26 -0.29 11.15
N LEU A 27 0.41 -0.91 12.31
CA LEU A 27 0.86 -0.24 13.54
C LEU A 27 2.31 0.26 13.41
N GLU A 28 3.19 -0.52 12.80
CA GLU A 28 4.58 -0.10 12.50
C GLU A 28 4.60 1.11 11.52
N LEU A 29 3.74 1.10 10.51
CA LEU A 29 3.61 2.26 9.61
C LEU A 29 3.13 3.50 10.38
N LEU A 30 2.14 3.35 11.25
CA LEU A 30 1.62 4.45 12.07
C LEU A 30 2.69 5.05 12.97
N GLU A 31 3.52 4.22 13.62
CA GLU A 31 4.65 4.68 14.43
C GLU A 31 5.67 5.46 13.59
N GLY A 32 5.99 4.97 12.39
CA GLY A 32 6.85 5.66 11.44
C GLY A 32 6.30 7.03 11.03
N ILE A 33 5.00 7.11 10.75
CA ILE A 33 4.29 8.36 10.40
C ILE A 33 4.37 9.35 11.56
N GLN A 34 4.08 8.91 12.79
CA GLN A 34 4.13 9.77 13.98
C GLN A 34 5.55 10.29 14.24
N THR A 35 6.54 9.46 14.03
CA THR A 35 7.96 9.85 14.15
C THR A 35 8.33 10.91 13.12
N ALA A 36 7.96 10.70 11.85
CA ALA A 36 8.20 11.67 10.78
C ALA A 36 7.45 12.99 11.04
N GLN A 37 6.19 12.94 11.48
CA GLN A 37 5.44 14.14 11.83
C GLN A 37 6.13 14.94 12.94
N LYS A 38 6.62 14.28 13.99
CA LYS A 38 7.35 14.93 15.08
C LYS A 38 8.64 15.57 14.59
N GLU A 39 9.38 14.90 13.73
CA GLU A 39 10.64 15.41 13.18
C GLU A 39 10.43 16.62 12.27
N PHE A 40 9.40 16.59 11.42
CA PHE A 40 9.16 17.63 10.43
C PHE A 40 8.17 18.71 10.87
N SER A 41 7.58 18.62 12.06
CA SER A 41 6.65 19.62 12.60
C SER A 41 7.25 21.02 12.67
N ALA A 42 8.53 21.13 13.04
CA ALA A 42 9.26 22.39 13.08
C ALA A 42 9.40 23.08 11.70
N PHE A 43 9.22 22.33 10.61
CA PHE A 43 9.24 22.82 9.24
C PHE A 43 7.82 23.12 8.69
N GLY A 44 6.80 23.07 9.54
CA GLY A 44 5.42 23.35 9.16
C GLY A 44 4.69 22.16 8.53
N LEU A 45 5.16 20.91 8.73
CA LEU A 45 4.44 19.73 8.30
C LEU A 45 3.33 19.38 9.30
N GLU A 46 2.11 19.23 8.80
CA GLU A 46 0.97 18.65 9.49
C GLU A 46 0.56 17.36 8.79
N VAL A 47 0.47 16.25 9.51
CA VAL A 47 0.03 14.96 8.95
C VAL A 47 -1.35 14.62 9.51
N ILE A 48 -2.28 14.34 8.60
CA ILE A 48 -3.64 13.88 8.91
C ILE A 48 -3.73 12.41 8.54
N THR A 49 -3.67 11.54 9.52
CA THR A 49 -3.77 10.09 9.30
C THR A 49 -5.22 9.64 9.47
N LYS A 50 -5.74 8.96 8.47
CA LYS A 50 -7.04 8.31 8.48
C LYS A 50 -6.84 6.80 8.35
N MET A 51 -7.51 6.07 9.21
CA MET A 51 -7.48 4.61 9.22
C MET A 51 -8.84 4.08 8.79
N MET A 52 -8.84 3.17 7.85
CA MET A 52 -10.05 2.46 7.45
C MET A 52 -10.47 1.48 8.54
N THR A 53 -11.76 1.20 8.63
CA THR A 53 -12.32 0.18 9.52
C THR A 53 -12.60 -1.13 8.78
N THR A 54 -12.78 -1.03 7.46
CA THR A 54 -13.01 -2.15 6.55
C THR A 54 -12.06 -2.08 5.35
N LEU A 55 -12.10 -3.07 4.48
CA LEU A 55 -11.40 -3.05 3.17
C LEU A 55 -12.41 -2.81 2.03
N GLU A 56 -13.39 -1.94 2.26
CA GLU A 56 -14.42 -1.61 1.28
C GLU A 56 -14.04 -0.34 0.50
N PRO A 57 -14.10 -0.37 -0.84
CA PRO A 57 -13.77 0.79 -1.68
C PRO A 57 -14.57 2.04 -1.35
N ALA A 58 -15.84 1.89 -0.98
CA ALA A 58 -16.70 3.01 -0.62
C ALA A 58 -16.19 3.80 0.61
N GLU A 59 -15.65 3.09 1.61
CA GLU A 59 -15.03 3.74 2.77
C GLU A 59 -13.76 4.49 2.37
N GLN A 60 -12.90 3.87 1.55
CA GLN A 60 -11.68 4.54 1.08
C GLN A 60 -12.00 5.80 0.27
N LEU A 61 -13.00 5.76 -0.62
CA LEU A 61 -13.46 6.94 -1.36
C LEU A 61 -13.96 8.05 -0.42
N SER A 62 -14.74 7.69 0.59
CA SER A 62 -15.21 8.65 1.59
C SER A 62 -14.06 9.34 2.31
N ILE A 63 -13.05 8.58 2.72
CA ILE A 63 -11.85 9.11 3.39
C ILE A 63 -11.02 10.00 2.45
N ILE A 64 -10.86 9.61 1.18
CA ILE A 64 -10.19 10.44 0.18
C ILE A 64 -10.90 11.79 0.06
N ASN A 65 -12.23 11.80 -0.06
CA ASN A 65 -13.01 13.04 -0.17
C ASN A 65 -12.89 13.90 1.10
N GLU A 66 -12.97 13.30 2.27
CA GLU A 66 -12.78 14.00 3.55
C GLU A 66 -11.41 14.70 3.63
N LEU A 67 -10.32 14.04 3.20
CA LEU A 67 -8.99 14.63 3.18
C LEU A 67 -8.90 15.79 2.17
N VAL A 68 -9.57 15.67 1.03
CA VAL A 68 -9.67 16.78 0.04
C VAL A 68 -10.38 17.98 0.66
N ASP A 69 -11.50 17.77 1.36
CA ASP A 69 -12.25 18.83 2.04
C ASP A 69 -11.44 19.49 3.16
N MET A 70 -10.49 18.77 3.77
CA MET A 70 -9.52 19.30 4.73
C MET A 70 -8.39 20.09 4.10
N ASN A 71 -8.39 20.26 2.76
CA ASN A 71 -7.40 20.99 1.98
C ASN A 71 -5.97 20.46 2.19
N VAL A 72 -5.78 19.13 2.11
CA VAL A 72 -4.44 18.56 2.13
C VAL A 72 -3.66 18.94 0.87
N SER A 73 -2.36 19.21 1.01
CA SER A 73 -1.46 19.57 -0.09
C SER A 73 -0.96 18.36 -0.88
N GLY A 74 -1.03 17.20 -0.27
CA GLY A 74 -0.65 15.93 -0.87
C GLY A 74 -1.24 14.75 -0.10
N MET A 75 -1.17 13.57 -0.72
CA MET A 75 -1.76 12.37 -0.14
C MET A 75 -0.85 11.17 -0.30
N ALA A 76 -0.76 10.34 0.75
CA ALA A 76 -0.19 9.01 0.69
C ALA A 76 -1.31 7.98 0.87
N VAL A 77 -1.45 7.08 -0.09
CA VAL A 77 -2.55 6.12 -0.13
C VAL A 77 -2.03 4.71 -0.16
N PHE A 78 -2.58 3.85 0.69
CA PHE A 78 -2.52 2.41 0.55
C PHE A 78 -3.74 1.98 -0.28
N PRO A 79 -3.65 1.93 -1.62
CA PRO A 79 -4.83 1.83 -2.46
C PRO A 79 -5.42 0.43 -2.42
N LEU A 80 -6.75 0.37 -2.36
CA LEU A 80 -7.50 -0.83 -2.72
C LEU A 80 -7.51 -0.99 -4.25
N ASP A 81 -7.59 -2.22 -4.71
CA ASP A 81 -7.64 -2.57 -6.15
C ASP A 81 -9.09 -2.42 -6.65
N ASP A 82 -9.48 -1.17 -6.94
CA ASP A 82 -10.83 -0.83 -7.37
C ASP A 82 -10.81 0.33 -8.39
N PRO A 83 -11.52 0.20 -9.52
CA PRO A 83 -11.54 1.23 -10.57
C PRO A 83 -12.04 2.61 -10.13
N GLN A 84 -12.93 2.69 -9.14
CA GLN A 84 -13.42 3.96 -8.63
C GLN A 84 -12.33 4.69 -7.82
N ILE A 85 -11.53 3.93 -7.05
CA ILE A 85 -10.34 4.45 -6.37
C ILE A 85 -9.35 5.01 -7.39
N PHE A 86 -9.05 4.23 -8.47
CA PHE A 86 -8.12 4.68 -9.52
C PHE A 86 -8.60 5.95 -10.19
N SER A 87 -9.87 5.99 -10.58
CA SER A 87 -10.47 7.17 -11.21
C SER A 87 -10.40 8.39 -10.30
N ARG A 88 -10.73 8.23 -9.02
CA ARG A 88 -10.72 9.33 -8.05
C ARG A 88 -9.31 9.86 -7.79
N VAL A 89 -8.37 8.96 -7.57
CA VAL A 89 -6.96 9.33 -7.32
C VAL A 89 -6.35 10.01 -8.55
N ASN A 90 -6.58 9.47 -9.74
CA ASN A 90 -6.08 10.07 -10.98
C ASN A 90 -6.67 11.47 -11.21
N HIS A 91 -7.96 11.67 -10.94
CA HIS A 91 -8.58 12.99 -11.00
C HIS A 91 -7.91 14.00 -10.05
N LEU A 92 -7.50 13.58 -8.86
CA LEU A 92 -6.76 14.45 -7.93
C LEU A 92 -5.37 14.81 -8.48
N ILE A 93 -4.67 13.83 -9.06
CA ILE A 93 -3.36 14.04 -9.68
C ILE A 93 -3.44 15.01 -10.86
N GLU A 94 -4.44 14.86 -11.72
CA GLU A 94 -4.73 15.77 -12.85
C GLU A 94 -4.99 17.21 -12.37
N ASN A 95 -5.57 17.36 -11.17
CA ASN A 95 -5.78 18.63 -10.50
C ASN A 95 -4.60 19.07 -9.60
N GLN A 96 -3.39 18.60 -9.92
CA GLN A 96 -2.11 19.01 -9.31
C GLN A 96 -1.92 18.56 -7.85
N MET A 97 -2.71 17.63 -7.31
CA MET A 97 -2.45 17.04 -6.02
C MET A 97 -1.27 16.07 -6.11
N ALA A 98 -0.28 16.24 -5.25
CA ALA A 98 0.82 15.28 -5.13
C ALA A 98 0.33 14.00 -4.44
N VAL A 99 0.30 12.87 -5.17
CA VAL A 99 -0.10 11.59 -4.60
C VAL A 99 1.03 10.58 -4.72
N ILE A 100 1.35 9.91 -3.62
CA ILE A 100 2.16 8.70 -3.58
C ILE A 100 1.31 7.52 -3.18
N THR A 101 1.66 6.34 -3.68
CA THR A 101 1.08 5.08 -3.20
C THR A 101 2.11 4.28 -2.43
N PHE A 102 1.66 3.48 -1.49
CA PHE A 102 2.57 2.63 -0.71
C PHE A 102 1.98 1.25 -0.45
N ASN A 103 2.84 0.30 -0.15
CA ASN A 103 2.60 -1.12 0.05
C ASN A 103 1.93 -1.83 -1.14
N SER A 104 0.72 -1.49 -1.54
CA SER A 104 0.05 -2.04 -2.72
C SER A 104 0.36 -1.20 -3.95
N ARG A 105 0.91 -1.86 -4.98
CA ARG A 105 1.10 -1.26 -6.30
C ARG A 105 -0.07 -1.66 -7.17
N VAL A 106 -0.87 -0.69 -7.59
CA VAL A 106 -1.98 -0.92 -8.53
C VAL A 106 -1.65 -0.31 -9.87
N GLU A 107 -1.93 -1.06 -10.94
CA GLU A 107 -1.84 -0.54 -12.30
C GLU A 107 -3.04 0.39 -12.55
N GLY A 108 -2.79 1.53 -13.20
CA GLY A 108 -3.85 2.51 -13.50
C GLY A 108 -3.90 3.72 -12.57
N ILE A 109 -3.08 3.80 -11.52
CA ILE A 109 -2.86 5.05 -10.77
C ILE A 109 -1.57 5.72 -11.26
N HIS A 110 -1.68 6.98 -11.70
CA HIS A 110 -0.56 7.80 -12.20
C HIS A 110 0.18 8.52 -11.07
N HIS A 111 0.46 7.81 -9.98
CA HIS A 111 1.07 8.36 -8.78
C HIS A 111 2.47 8.96 -9.04
N LEU A 112 2.86 9.93 -8.20
CA LEU A 112 4.18 10.56 -8.25
C LEU A 112 5.30 9.54 -7.95
N SER A 113 5.07 8.64 -7.00
CA SER A 113 6.00 7.59 -6.61
C SER A 113 5.26 6.45 -5.90
N PHE A 114 5.89 5.27 -5.93
CA PHE A 114 5.46 4.11 -5.15
C PHE A 114 6.52 3.78 -4.11
N ILE A 115 6.08 3.51 -2.88
CA ILE A 115 6.93 3.07 -1.78
C ILE A 115 6.47 1.69 -1.31
N GLY A 116 7.28 0.67 -1.55
CA GLY A 116 6.94 -0.70 -1.16
C GLY A 116 7.94 -1.72 -1.68
N GLN A 117 7.67 -2.97 -1.33
CA GLN A 117 8.43 -4.10 -1.83
C GLN A 117 7.80 -4.67 -3.11
N ASP A 118 8.58 -5.46 -3.84
CA ASP A 118 8.10 -6.27 -4.95
C ASP A 118 7.41 -7.53 -4.38
N HIS A 119 6.09 -7.48 -4.26
CA HIS A 119 5.30 -8.56 -3.68
C HIS A 119 5.31 -9.82 -4.53
N TYR A 120 5.35 -9.68 -5.84
CA TYR A 120 5.47 -10.81 -6.76
C TYR A 120 6.77 -11.58 -6.50
N LYS A 121 7.91 -10.88 -6.42
CA LYS A 121 9.18 -11.51 -6.05
C LYS A 121 9.15 -12.11 -4.64
N GLY A 122 8.45 -11.47 -3.71
CA GLY A 122 8.22 -12.02 -2.37
C GLY A 122 7.53 -13.40 -2.42
N GLY A 123 6.47 -13.52 -3.23
CA GLY A 123 5.79 -14.80 -3.48
C GLY A 123 6.69 -15.84 -4.11
N ARG A 124 7.45 -15.47 -5.12
CA ARG A 124 8.45 -16.38 -5.76
C ARG A 124 9.50 -16.88 -4.77
N THR A 125 9.96 -16.00 -3.88
CA THR A 125 10.93 -16.38 -2.83
C THR A 125 10.32 -17.40 -1.87
N ALA A 126 9.09 -17.20 -1.42
CA ALA A 126 8.39 -18.14 -0.54
C ALA A 126 8.24 -19.53 -1.18
N ALA A 127 7.82 -19.60 -2.46
CA ALA A 127 7.74 -20.85 -3.19
C ALA A 127 9.11 -21.53 -3.38
N GLY A 128 10.16 -20.74 -3.66
CA GLY A 128 11.52 -21.24 -3.77
C GLY A 128 12.05 -21.83 -2.47
N LEU A 129 11.72 -21.23 -1.33
CA LEU A 129 12.05 -21.80 -0.01
C LEU A 129 11.26 -23.07 0.27
N LEU A 130 9.95 -23.06 -0.01
CA LEU A 130 9.09 -24.22 0.15
C LEU A 130 9.65 -25.43 -0.63
N ASN A 131 10.08 -25.22 -1.86
CA ASN A 131 10.67 -26.27 -2.70
C ASN A 131 11.97 -26.86 -2.13
N LYS A 132 12.67 -26.12 -1.28
CA LYS A 132 13.90 -26.60 -0.62
C LYS A 132 13.64 -27.38 0.67
N ILE A 133 12.53 -27.10 1.37
CA ILE A 133 12.26 -27.64 2.69
C ILE A 133 11.17 -28.71 2.70
N CYS A 134 10.31 -28.76 1.68
CA CYS A 134 9.21 -29.71 1.60
C CYS A 134 9.49 -30.80 0.54
N PRO A 135 9.03 -32.07 0.81
CA PRO A 135 9.13 -33.13 -0.18
C PRO A 135 8.29 -32.86 -1.43
N PRO A 136 8.67 -33.40 -2.60
CA PRO A 136 7.83 -33.36 -3.79
C PRO A 136 6.41 -33.90 -3.53
N GLY A 137 5.41 -33.31 -4.18
CA GLY A 137 4.00 -33.70 -4.03
C GLY A 137 3.30 -33.17 -2.77
N THR A 138 3.97 -32.34 -1.97
CA THR A 138 3.35 -31.69 -0.81
C THR A 138 2.12 -30.88 -1.21
N GLN A 139 1.04 -31.00 -0.43
CA GLN A 139 -0.15 -30.14 -0.56
C GLN A 139 0.06 -28.84 0.22
N VAL A 140 -0.29 -27.73 -0.40
CA VAL A 140 -0.03 -26.38 0.15
C VAL A 140 -1.32 -25.57 0.21
N GLY A 141 -1.72 -25.16 1.39
CA GLY A 141 -2.78 -24.16 1.57
C GLY A 141 -2.20 -22.75 1.56
N VAL A 142 -2.84 -21.83 0.85
CA VAL A 142 -2.45 -20.42 0.84
C VAL A 142 -3.57 -19.56 1.43
N ILE A 143 -3.24 -18.83 2.50
CA ILE A 143 -4.19 -17.93 3.16
C ILE A 143 -3.84 -16.49 2.78
N ILE A 144 -4.82 -15.77 2.23
CA ILE A 144 -4.73 -14.36 1.92
C ILE A 144 -5.78 -13.57 2.71
N SER A 145 -5.48 -12.32 3.07
CA SER A 145 -6.38 -11.49 3.86
C SER A 145 -7.57 -10.97 3.03
N SER A 146 -7.28 -10.42 1.86
CA SER A 146 -8.33 -9.85 0.98
C SER A 146 -7.90 -9.90 -0.48
N ARG A 147 -8.89 -10.07 -1.37
CA ARG A 147 -8.71 -9.96 -2.81
C ARG A 147 -8.66 -8.50 -3.31
N ASN A 148 -9.12 -7.54 -2.49
CA ASN A 148 -9.08 -6.11 -2.82
C ASN A 148 -7.70 -5.48 -2.56
N LEU A 149 -6.71 -6.28 -2.16
CA LEU A 149 -5.33 -5.85 -1.93
C LEU A 149 -4.41 -6.47 -2.99
N SER A 150 -3.96 -5.67 -3.96
CA SER A 150 -3.08 -6.13 -5.03
C SER A 150 -1.80 -6.78 -4.50
N CYS A 151 -1.26 -6.31 -3.39
CA CYS A 151 -0.08 -6.88 -2.75
C CYS A 151 -0.26 -8.36 -2.34
N HIS A 152 -1.48 -8.80 -2.03
CA HIS A 152 -1.79 -10.21 -1.76
C HIS A 152 -1.90 -11.02 -3.05
N GLN A 153 -2.53 -10.45 -4.09
CA GLN A 153 -2.65 -11.08 -5.39
C GLN A 153 -1.27 -11.26 -6.05
N ASP A 154 -0.41 -10.24 -5.98
CA ASP A 154 0.96 -10.30 -6.50
C ASP A 154 1.76 -11.41 -5.82
N ARG A 155 1.68 -11.51 -4.49
CA ARG A 155 2.36 -12.60 -3.76
C ARG A 155 1.85 -13.97 -4.16
N LEU A 156 0.53 -14.12 -4.29
CA LEU A 156 -0.08 -15.39 -4.71
C LEU A 156 0.35 -15.76 -6.12
N SER A 157 0.28 -14.81 -7.06
CA SER A 157 0.70 -15.01 -8.44
C SER A 157 2.19 -15.42 -8.53
N GLY A 158 3.06 -14.65 -7.87
CA GLY A 158 4.49 -14.98 -7.84
C GLY A 158 4.79 -16.35 -7.20
N PHE A 159 4.03 -16.73 -6.18
CA PHE A 159 4.13 -18.03 -5.54
C PHE A 159 3.70 -19.16 -6.49
N GLN A 160 2.56 -19.03 -7.17
CA GLN A 160 2.04 -19.99 -8.14
C GLN A 160 2.97 -20.17 -9.32
N ASP A 161 3.43 -19.06 -9.92
CA ASP A 161 4.35 -19.09 -11.06
C ASP A 161 5.66 -19.79 -10.70
N LYS A 162 6.19 -19.52 -9.51
CA LYS A 162 7.42 -20.19 -9.09
C LYS A 162 7.21 -21.69 -8.82
N LEU A 163 6.08 -22.09 -8.26
CA LEU A 163 5.77 -23.52 -8.11
C LEU A 163 5.63 -24.22 -9.46
N ALA A 164 5.07 -23.55 -10.46
CA ALA A 164 4.95 -24.10 -11.82
C ALA A 164 6.31 -24.29 -12.52
N GLU A 165 7.30 -23.48 -12.18
CA GLU A 165 8.67 -23.58 -12.72
C GLU A 165 9.49 -24.74 -12.12
N VAL A 166 9.12 -25.20 -10.92
CA VAL A 166 9.87 -26.24 -10.22
C VAL A 166 9.20 -27.61 -10.39
N ASP A 167 9.99 -28.61 -10.73
CA ASP A 167 9.51 -29.98 -10.97
C ASP A 167 9.27 -30.76 -9.66
N SER A 168 8.44 -30.17 -8.79
CA SER A 168 8.19 -30.73 -7.45
C SER A 168 6.76 -31.25 -7.23
N ASN A 169 5.88 -31.13 -8.24
CA ASN A 169 4.48 -31.59 -8.19
C ASN A 169 3.70 -31.11 -6.94
N PHE A 170 4.00 -29.91 -6.46
CA PHE A 170 3.20 -29.32 -5.38
C PHE A 170 1.76 -29.07 -5.83
N LYS A 171 0.82 -29.30 -4.92
CA LYS A 171 -0.61 -29.06 -5.16
C LYS A 171 -1.08 -27.93 -4.26
N ILE A 172 -1.49 -26.82 -4.86
CA ILE A 172 -2.17 -25.76 -4.11
C ILE A 172 -3.60 -26.23 -3.86
N LEU A 173 -4.03 -26.18 -2.60
CA LEU A 173 -5.40 -26.50 -2.20
C LEU A 173 -6.29 -25.27 -2.45
N ASP A 174 -7.49 -25.52 -2.98
CA ASP A 174 -8.53 -24.49 -3.19
C ASP A 174 -9.16 -24.05 -1.86
#